data_b6c1af2e0e828838be044cc92dc3da5d
#
_entry.id   b6c1af2e0e828838be044cc92dc3da5d
#
_cell.length_a   1.000
_cell.length_b   1.000
_cell.length_c   1.000
_cell.angle_alpha   90.00
_cell.angle_beta   90.00
_cell.angle_gamma   90.00
#
_symmetry.space_group_name_H-M   'P 1'
#
loop_
_entity.id
_entity.type
_entity.pdbx_description
1 polymer ?
#
loop_
_entity_poly.entity_id
_entity_poly.type
_entity_poly.pdbx_seq_one_letter_code
_entity_poly.pdbx_strand_id
1 'polypeptide(L)'
;MESGYSSKKAMIEALKAEYVKKGVVLTTKRSAYNRVELKCDLGGEPKVKETSDGDQKRKKESGLTCCTFEIICGCKKGVWYVRKISGHHNHEKPDSLIGHSKYRKLDGESKIKVQLMYESNVEPKEILSTLKKESQSNASIQEVYNAVKGVKRDFLEGRSPLETLSYIIASP
;
A
#
# COMPACT_ATOMS: atom_id res chain seq x y z
N MET A 1 12.90 18.35 -21.97
CA MET A 1 12.12 17.46 -22.84
C MET A 1 10.87 17.08 -22.04
N GLU A 2 9.74 17.67 -22.43
CA GLU A 2 8.44 17.32 -21.82
C GLU A 2 7.99 16.00 -22.45
N SER A 3 8.31 14.89 -21.82
CA SER A 3 7.76 13.59 -22.21
C SER A 3 6.27 13.59 -21.86
N GLY A 4 5.44 13.72 -22.89
CA GLY A 4 3.99 13.62 -22.74
C GLY A 4 3.57 12.16 -22.54
N TYR A 5 2.63 11.92 -21.62
CA TYR A 5 2.08 10.60 -21.36
C TYR A 5 0.67 10.47 -21.96
N SER A 6 0.36 9.32 -22.54
CA SER A 6 -0.93 9.05 -23.19
C SER A 6 -2.08 8.91 -22.18
N SER A 7 -1.80 8.61 -20.90
CA SER A 7 -2.84 8.49 -19.90
C SER A 7 -2.38 8.97 -18.51
N LYS A 8 -3.36 9.38 -17.69
CA LYS A 8 -3.15 9.75 -16.29
C LYS A 8 -2.46 8.62 -15.51
N LYS A 9 -2.91 7.39 -15.71
CA LYS A 9 -2.39 6.22 -14.99
C LYS A 9 -0.93 5.96 -15.36
N ALA A 10 -0.61 5.95 -16.66
CA ALA A 10 0.75 5.75 -17.15
C ALA A 10 1.72 6.82 -16.61
N MET A 11 1.30 8.09 -16.59
CA MET A 11 2.11 9.17 -16.00
C MET A 11 2.39 8.95 -14.51
N ILE A 12 1.35 8.63 -13.72
CA ILE A 12 1.50 8.42 -12.28
C ILE A 12 2.43 7.24 -11.99
N GLU A 13 2.28 6.14 -12.73
CA GLU A 13 3.12 4.96 -12.57
C GLU A 13 4.57 5.24 -12.97
N ALA A 14 4.81 5.90 -14.08
CA ALA A 14 6.14 6.28 -14.53
C ALA A 14 6.85 7.21 -13.51
N LEU A 15 6.16 8.26 -13.04
CA LEU A 15 6.72 9.16 -12.03
C LEU A 15 7.01 8.43 -10.71
N LYS A 16 6.09 7.60 -10.24
CA LYS A 16 6.33 6.79 -9.04
C LYS A 16 7.53 5.86 -9.20
N ALA A 17 7.67 5.19 -10.34
CA ALA A 17 8.79 4.32 -10.61
C ALA A 17 10.13 5.08 -10.70
N GLU A 18 10.14 6.25 -11.34
CA GLU A 18 11.33 7.11 -11.43
C GLU A 18 11.79 7.58 -10.04
N TYR A 19 10.86 8.09 -9.22
CA TYR A 19 11.21 8.62 -7.90
C TYR A 19 11.58 7.52 -6.90
N VAL A 20 11.05 6.33 -7.03
CA VAL A 20 11.49 5.15 -6.26
C VAL A 20 12.97 4.85 -6.50
N LYS A 21 13.45 4.93 -7.75
CA LYS A 21 14.89 4.78 -8.06
C LYS A 21 15.75 5.85 -7.38
N LYS A 22 15.17 7.00 -7.07
CA LYS A 22 15.79 8.09 -6.32
C LYS A 22 15.63 7.95 -4.79
N GLY A 23 15.05 6.85 -4.31
CA GLY A 23 14.77 6.61 -2.89
C GLY A 23 13.61 7.43 -2.34
N VAL A 24 12.71 7.91 -3.19
CA VAL A 24 11.55 8.73 -2.80
C VAL A 24 10.25 8.02 -3.16
N VAL A 25 9.36 7.85 -2.18
CA VAL A 25 8.02 7.30 -2.40
C VAL A 25 7.03 8.41 -2.60
N LEU A 26 6.31 8.39 -3.73
CA LEU A 26 5.27 9.35 -4.06
C LEU A 26 3.88 8.78 -3.80
N THR A 27 3.03 9.57 -3.16
CA THR A 27 1.60 9.30 -2.97
C THR A 27 0.75 10.34 -3.69
N THR A 28 -0.46 9.96 -4.09
CA THR A 28 -1.40 10.89 -4.70
C THR A 28 -2.08 11.73 -3.61
N LYS A 29 -1.84 13.05 -3.61
CA LYS A 29 -2.47 14.01 -2.71
C LYS A 29 -3.87 14.37 -3.21
N ARG A 30 -4.00 14.65 -4.50
CA ARG A 30 -5.24 15.03 -5.15
C ARG A 30 -5.28 14.52 -6.58
N SER A 31 -6.45 14.08 -7.03
CA SER A 31 -6.68 13.67 -8.41
C SER A 31 -7.99 14.26 -8.90
N ALA A 32 -7.92 15.08 -9.94
CA ALA A 32 -9.05 15.66 -10.65
C ALA A 32 -9.04 15.22 -12.11
N TYR A 33 -10.04 15.68 -12.91
CA TYR A 33 -10.17 15.31 -14.32
C TYR A 33 -8.90 15.62 -15.12
N ASN A 34 -8.38 16.85 -14.98
CA ASN A 34 -7.26 17.37 -15.77
C ASN A 34 -6.03 17.75 -14.94
N ARG A 35 -6.00 17.39 -13.65
CA ARG A 35 -4.92 17.72 -12.70
C ARG A 35 -4.68 16.57 -11.73
N VAL A 36 -3.41 16.29 -11.47
CA VAL A 36 -2.96 15.36 -10.43
C VAL A 36 -1.87 16.04 -9.62
N GLU A 37 -1.94 15.89 -8.32
CA GLU A 37 -0.93 16.32 -7.37
C GLU A 37 -0.35 15.10 -6.67
N LEU A 38 0.94 14.89 -6.83
CA LEU A 38 1.70 13.86 -6.12
C LEU A 38 2.54 14.55 -5.04
N LYS A 39 2.64 13.94 -3.87
CA LYS A 39 3.48 14.40 -2.76
C LYS A 39 4.39 13.29 -2.26
N CYS A 40 5.44 13.67 -1.54
CA CYS A 40 6.22 12.71 -0.79
C CYS A 40 5.32 11.96 0.22
N ASP A 41 5.55 10.65 0.41
CA ASP A 41 4.81 9.81 1.36
C ASP A 41 4.94 10.32 2.81
N LEU A 42 6.09 10.88 3.15
CA LEU A 42 6.36 11.52 4.45
C LEU A 42 5.83 12.96 4.54
N GLY A 43 5.20 13.46 3.47
CA GLY A 43 4.61 14.80 3.43
C GLY A 43 3.23 14.84 4.09
N GLY A 44 2.98 15.92 4.82
CA GLY A 44 1.74 16.18 5.53
C GLY A 44 1.93 16.27 7.04
N GLU A 45 0.95 16.85 7.71
CA GLU A 45 1.00 17.05 9.15
C GLU A 45 0.57 15.79 9.90
N PRO A 46 1.27 15.41 10.99
CA PRO A 46 0.83 14.36 11.88
C PRO A 46 -0.53 14.73 12.49
N LYS A 47 -1.53 13.89 12.29
CA LYS A 47 -2.82 14.09 12.96
C LYS A 47 -2.67 13.73 14.44
N VAL A 48 -2.68 14.72 15.31
CA VAL A 48 -2.82 14.52 16.74
C VAL A 48 -4.27 14.11 16.98
N LYS A 49 -4.51 12.86 17.35
CA LYS A 49 -5.80 12.45 17.86
C LYS A 49 -5.84 12.86 19.33
N GLU A 50 -6.72 13.79 19.68
CA GLU A 50 -7.10 14.01 21.06
C GLU A 50 -7.81 12.73 21.54
N THR A 51 -7.10 11.95 22.36
CA THR A 51 -7.72 10.80 23.05
C THR A 51 -8.45 11.34 24.24
N SER A 52 -9.79 11.22 24.24
CA SER A 52 -10.59 11.37 25.45
C SER A 52 -10.08 10.40 26.52
N ASP A 53 -9.94 10.89 27.73
CA ASP A 53 -9.48 10.16 28.92
C ASP A 53 -10.22 8.82 29.05
N GLY A 54 -9.47 7.72 29.04
CA GLY A 54 -9.97 6.39 29.37
C GLY A 54 -9.39 5.24 28.53
N ASP A 55 -8.94 5.46 27.32
CA ASP A 55 -8.47 4.39 26.44
C ASP A 55 -6.98 4.58 26.13
N GLN A 56 -6.10 3.98 26.95
CA GLN A 56 -4.65 3.94 26.70
C GLN A 56 -4.34 3.01 25.50
N LYS A 57 -4.82 3.35 24.32
CA LYS A 57 -4.33 2.74 23.07
C LYS A 57 -2.90 3.21 22.84
N ARG A 58 -2.01 2.27 22.55
CA ARG A 58 -0.61 2.57 22.20
C ARG A 58 -0.56 3.76 21.25
N LYS A 59 0.10 4.85 21.66
CA LYS A 59 0.38 6.01 20.81
C LYS A 59 1.23 5.53 19.65
N LYS A 60 0.67 5.48 18.45
CA LYS A 60 1.44 5.25 17.23
C LYS A 60 1.98 6.60 16.78
N GLU A 61 3.28 6.75 16.81
CA GLU A 61 3.92 7.91 16.22
C GLU A 61 3.67 7.93 14.71
N SER A 62 3.39 9.12 14.20
CA SER A 62 3.25 9.34 12.77
C SER A 62 4.63 9.40 12.13
N GLY A 63 4.86 8.65 11.06
CA GLY A 63 6.08 8.78 10.26
C GLY A 63 6.13 10.03 9.36
N LEU A 64 5.12 10.93 9.49
CA LEU A 64 5.07 12.15 8.68
C LEU A 64 6.07 13.19 9.20
N THR A 65 6.84 13.79 8.29
CA THR A 65 7.91 14.78 8.58
C THR A 65 7.55 16.17 8.08
N CYS A 66 6.32 16.43 7.70
CA CYS A 66 5.90 17.68 7.05
C CYS A 66 6.69 17.98 5.76
N CYS A 67 7.14 16.97 5.03
CA CYS A 67 7.87 17.13 3.79
C CYS A 67 7.05 17.92 2.77
N THR A 68 7.64 18.98 2.21
CA THR A 68 6.97 19.90 1.30
C THR A 68 7.06 19.50 -0.17
N PHE A 69 7.79 18.41 -0.48
CA PHE A 69 8.01 17.99 -1.86
C PHE A 69 6.71 17.58 -2.55
N GLU A 70 6.42 18.21 -3.71
CA GLU A 70 5.19 18.05 -4.45
C GLU A 70 5.45 18.14 -5.96
N ILE A 71 4.73 17.32 -6.73
CA ILE A 71 4.71 17.31 -8.19
C ILE A 71 3.28 17.60 -8.65
N ILE A 72 3.10 18.64 -9.42
CA ILE A 72 1.82 19.00 -10.01
C ILE A 72 1.84 18.62 -11.49
N CYS A 73 0.90 17.80 -11.88
CA CYS A 73 0.71 17.35 -13.25
C CYS A 73 -0.59 17.90 -13.83
N GLY A 74 -0.62 18.09 -15.14
CA GLY A 74 -1.80 18.55 -15.87
C GLY A 74 -2.00 17.80 -17.16
N CYS A 75 -3.21 17.94 -17.74
CA CYS A 75 -3.56 17.42 -19.04
C CYS A 75 -3.88 18.57 -19.99
N LYS A 76 -3.34 18.53 -21.22
CA LYS A 76 -3.66 19.45 -22.30
C LYS A 76 -3.80 18.65 -23.59
N LYS A 77 -4.93 18.81 -24.27
CA LYS A 77 -5.23 18.08 -25.53
C LYS A 77 -5.06 16.56 -25.43
N GLY A 78 -5.46 15.97 -24.29
CA GLY A 78 -5.35 14.53 -24.07
C GLY A 78 -3.95 14.03 -23.63
N VAL A 79 -2.94 14.90 -23.63
CA VAL A 79 -1.57 14.56 -23.24
C VAL A 79 -1.32 15.01 -21.80
N TRP A 80 -0.82 14.11 -20.97
CA TRP A 80 -0.45 14.36 -19.58
C TRP A 80 1.02 14.75 -19.47
N TYR A 81 1.33 15.74 -18.65
CA TYR A 81 2.69 16.24 -18.45
C TYR A 81 2.89 16.81 -17.05
N VAL A 82 4.14 16.90 -16.63
CA VAL A 82 4.53 17.53 -15.36
C VAL A 82 4.51 19.05 -15.57
N ARG A 83 3.66 19.76 -14.81
CA ARG A 83 3.56 21.23 -14.85
C ARG A 83 4.56 21.91 -13.95
N LYS A 84 4.74 21.39 -12.75
CA LYS A 84 5.60 21.99 -11.71
C LYS A 84 6.08 20.93 -10.73
N ILE A 85 7.34 21.04 -10.36
CA ILE A 85 7.92 20.34 -9.23
C ILE A 85 8.26 21.42 -8.21
N SER A 86 7.84 21.28 -6.97
CA SER A 86 8.02 22.26 -5.91
C SER A 86 8.38 21.61 -4.59
N GLY A 87 8.97 22.42 -3.69
CA GLY A 87 9.43 21.97 -2.39
C GLY A 87 10.74 21.17 -2.45
N HIS A 88 11.21 20.81 -1.29
CA HIS A 88 12.41 19.99 -1.11
C HIS A 88 12.12 18.93 -0.03
N HIS A 89 12.90 17.86 -0.02
CA HIS A 89 12.82 16.87 1.03
C HIS A 89 13.55 17.38 2.27
N ASN A 90 12.86 17.34 3.41
CA ASN A 90 13.40 17.69 4.73
C ASN A 90 13.80 16.45 5.55
N HIS A 91 13.96 15.31 4.89
CA HIS A 91 14.33 14.04 5.48
C HIS A 91 15.35 13.32 4.59
N GLU A 92 16.12 12.46 5.20
CA GLU A 92 17.04 11.58 4.48
C GLU A 92 16.29 10.57 3.63
N LYS A 93 16.99 10.08 2.60
CA LYS A 93 16.46 8.98 1.79
C LYS A 93 16.51 7.71 2.62
N PRO A 94 15.42 6.95 2.72
CA PRO A 94 15.46 5.69 3.44
C PRO A 94 16.36 4.69 2.69
N ASP A 95 17.22 3.99 3.43
CA ASP A 95 18.07 2.92 2.89
C ASP A 95 17.24 1.76 2.35
N SER A 96 16.01 1.59 2.86
CA SER A 96 15.09 0.54 2.46
C SER A 96 13.65 1.06 2.37
N LEU A 97 12.95 0.63 1.33
CA LEU A 97 11.52 0.94 1.14
C LEU A 97 10.59 0.12 2.06
N ILE A 98 11.12 -0.79 2.88
CA ILE A 98 10.36 -1.64 3.82
C ILE A 98 9.54 -0.79 4.82
N GLY A 99 10.02 0.39 5.17
CA GLY A 99 9.30 1.35 6.03
C GLY A 99 7.94 1.79 5.46
N HIS A 100 7.80 1.81 4.14
CA HIS A 100 6.58 2.27 3.47
C HIS A 100 5.56 1.15 3.30
N SER A 101 4.33 1.38 3.76
CA SER A 101 3.24 0.39 3.72
C SER A 101 2.96 -0.19 2.32
N LYS A 102 3.15 0.62 1.28
CA LYS A 102 2.95 0.20 -0.11
C LYS A 102 3.88 -0.96 -0.52
N TYR A 103 5.13 -0.95 -0.05
CA TYR A 103 6.14 -1.94 -0.41
C TYR A 103 6.13 -3.19 0.47
N ARG A 104 5.32 -3.18 1.53
CA ARG A 104 5.07 -4.38 2.35
C ARG A 104 3.86 -5.17 1.88
N LYS A 105 3.03 -4.61 1.01
CA LYS A 105 1.84 -5.30 0.51
C LYS A 105 2.23 -6.50 -0.34
N LEU A 106 1.50 -7.59 -0.13
CA LEU A 106 1.59 -8.76 -0.99
C LEU A 106 1.02 -8.43 -2.38
N ASP A 107 1.73 -8.82 -3.43
CA ASP A 107 1.24 -8.81 -4.80
C ASP A 107 0.24 -9.93 -5.04
N GLY A 108 -0.30 -10.01 -6.26
CA GLY A 108 -1.30 -11.01 -6.62
C GLY A 108 -0.80 -12.44 -6.49
N GLU A 109 0.42 -12.71 -6.97
CA GLU A 109 1.03 -14.05 -6.92
C GLU A 109 1.32 -14.49 -5.49
N SER A 110 1.89 -13.60 -4.68
CA SER A 110 2.14 -13.86 -3.26
C SER A 110 0.85 -14.14 -2.49
N LYS A 111 -0.26 -13.46 -2.80
CA LYS A 111 -1.56 -13.74 -2.17
C LYS A 111 -2.10 -15.12 -2.50
N ILE A 112 -2.01 -15.53 -3.78
CA ILE A 112 -2.41 -16.89 -4.20
C ILE A 112 -1.56 -17.92 -3.47
N LYS A 113 -0.25 -17.68 -3.36
CA LYS A 113 0.66 -18.56 -2.63
C LYS A 113 0.31 -18.66 -1.14
N VAL A 114 0.01 -17.53 -0.48
CA VAL A 114 -0.47 -17.52 0.91
C VAL A 114 -1.73 -18.37 1.05
N GLN A 115 -2.67 -18.26 0.12
CA GLN A 115 -3.89 -19.03 0.13
C GLN A 115 -3.61 -20.54 0.04
N LEU A 116 -2.84 -20.97 -0.96
CA LEU A 116 -2.51 -22.39 -1.16
C LEU A 116 -1.78 -22.99 0.04
N MET A 117 -0.80 -22.26 0.61
CA MET A 117 -0.08 -22.75 1.79
C MET A 117 -0.97 -22.79 3.02
N TYR A 118 -1.86 -21.80 3.19
CA TYR A 118 -2.80 -21.79 4.30
C TYR A 118 -3.82 -22.93 4.21
N GLU A 119 -4.36 -23.22 3.02
CA GLU A 119 -5.24 -24.36 2.76
C GLU A 119 -4.54 -25.71 3.00
N SER A 120 -3.22 -25.74 2.85
CA SER A 120 -2.36 -26.89 3.21
C SER A 120 -1.97 -26.93 4.70
N ASN A 121 -2.63 -26.14 5.56
CA ASN A 121 -2.37 -26.05 7.01
C ASN A 121 -0.97 -25.58 7.39
N VAL A 122 -0.27 -24.80 6.52
CA VAL A 122 1.02 -24.19 6.85
C VAL A 122 0.80 -22.98 7.74
N GLU A 123 1.60 -22.86 8.80
CA GLU A 123 1.50 -21.72 9.72
C GLU A 123 1.89 -20.39 9.07
N PRO A 124 1.23 -19.26 9.44
CA PRO A 124 1.53 -17.93 8.86
C PRO A 124 2.99 -17.49 8.99
N LYS A 125 3.69 -17.92 10.02
CA LYS A 125 5.13 -17.65 10.20
C LYS A 125 5.99 -18.34 9.14
N GLU A 126 5.68 -19.60 8.84
CA GLU A 126 6.36 -20.40 7.82
C GLU A 126 6.04 -19.89 6.42
N ILE A 127 4.78 -19.51 6.16
CA ILE A 127 4.37 -18.84 4.94
C ILE A 127 5.22 -17.58 4.71
N LEU A 128 5.36 -16.71 5.73
CA LEU A 128 6.20 -15.51 5.64
C LEU A 128 7.67 -15.87 5.34
N SER A 129 8.21 -16.90 6.00
CA SER A 129 9.59 -17.36 5.79
C SER A 129 9.81 -17.79 4.33
N THR A 130 8.88 -18.55 3.78
CA THR A 130 8.90 -19.00 2.38
C THR A 130 8.82 -17.83 1.40
N LEU A 131 7.90 -16.88 1.61
CA LEU A 131 7.77 -15.69 0.77
C LEU A 131 9.05 -14.84 0.77
N LYS A 132 9.71 -14.70 1.92
CA LYS A 132 10.98 -13.97 2.02
C LYS A 132 12.12 -14.67 1.29
N LYS A 133 12.17 -15.99 1.32
CA LYS A 133 13.22 -16.78 0.67
C LYS A 133 13.07 -16.81 -0.85
N GLU A 134 11.85 -17.00 -1.34
CA GLU A 134 11.61 -17.23 -2.77
C GLU A 134 11.39 -15.97 -3.57
N SER A 135 10.59 -15.02 -3.05
CA SER A 135 10.22 -13.80 -3.78
C SER A 135 10.87 -12.52 -3.26
N GLN A 136 11.82 -12.62 -2.32
CA GLN A 136 12.41 -11.46 -1.62
C GLN A 136 11.35 -10.46 -1.14
N SER A 137 10.16 -10.98 -0.77
CA SER A 137 9.03 -10.17 -0.37
C SER A 137 9.34 -9.36 0.89
N ASN A 138 9.02 -8.08 0.85
CA ASN A 138 9.11 -7.17 2.00
C ASN A 138 7.87 -7.26 2.92
N ALA A 139 7.02 -8.28 2.74
CA ALA A 139 5.80 -8.44 3.52
C ALA A 139 6.10 -8.58 5.02
N SER A 140 5.23 -8.01 5.83
CA SER A 140 5.23 -8.21 7.27
C SER A 140 4.34 -9.41 7.63
N ILE A 141 4.52 -9.96 8.82
CA ILE A 141 3.63 -11.00 9.33
C ILE A 141 2.16 -10.54 9.37
N GLN A 142 1.93 -9.24 9.61
CA GLN A 142 0.60 -8.67 9.61
C GLN A 142 -0.06 -8.74 8.22
N GLU A 143 0.71 -8.55 7.14
CA GLU A 143 0.18 -8.68 5.77
C GLU A 143 -0.22 -10.14 5.47
N VAL A 144 0.54 -11.12 5.96
CA VAL A 144 0.17 -12.55 5.85
C VAL A 144 -1.10 -12.83 6.64
N TYR A 145 -1.22 -12.37 7.89
CA TYR A 145 -2.46 -12.53 8.67
C TYR A 145 -3.66 -11.85 8.00
N ASN A 146 -3.48 -10.69 7.40
CA ASN A 146 -4.53 -9.99 6.68
C ASN A 146 -4.98 -10.78 5.44
N ALA A 147 -4.04 -11.40 4.71
CA ALA A 147 -4.36 -12.26 3.58
C ALA A 147 -5.12 -13.51 4.02
N VAL A 148 -4.64 -14.21 5.06
CA VAL A 148 -5.33 -15.38 5.65
C VAL A 148 -6.74 -15.02 6.12
N LYS A 149 -6.90 -13.85 6.77
CA LYS A 149 -8.23 -13.36 7.17
C LYS A 149 -9.15 -13.14 5.95
N GLY A 150 -8.59 -12.69 4.82
CA GLY A 150 -9.30 -12.58 3.55
C GLY A 150 -9.80 -13.95 3.09
N VAL A 151 -8.92 -14.95 3.02
CA VAL A 151 -9.27 -16.34 2.63
C VAL A 151 -10.38 -16.90 3.50
N LYS A 152 -10.28 -16.75 4.83
CA LYS A 152 -11.34 -17.18 5.77
C LYS A 152 -12.69 -16.51 5.50
N ARG A 153 -12.66 -15.19 5.24
CA ARG A 153 -13.88 -14.43 4.95
C ARG A 153 -14.51 -14.88 3.64
N ASP A 154 -13.70 -15.12 2.62
CA ASP A 154 -14.18 -15.55 1.31
C ASP A 154 -14.76 -16.99 1.37
N PHE A 155 -14.16 -17.87 2.18
CA PHE A 155 -14.71 -19.20 2.48
C PHE A 155 -16.07 -19.13 3.20
N LEU A 156 -16.24 -18.18 4.13
CA LEU A 156 -17.49 -17.99 4.84
C LEU A 156 -18.61 -17.35 3.98
N GLU A 157 -18.27 -16.75 2.84
CA GLU A 157 -19.23 -16.08 1.94
C GLU A 157 -20.17 -15.10 2.64
N GLY A 158 -19.71 -14.45 3.71
CA GLY A 158 -20.50 -13.56 4.54
C GLY A 158 -21.38 -14.24 5.59
N ARG A 159 -21.37 -15.57 5.68
CA ARG A 159 -22.07 -16.33 6.71
C ARG A 159 -21.27 -16.34 8.01
N SER A 160 -21.96 -16.58 9.12
CA SER A 160 -21.29 -16.92 10.38
C SER A 160 -20.65 -18.33 10.31
N PRO A 161 -19.68 -18.65 11.17
CA PRO A 161 -19.09 -19.99 11.22
C PRO A 161 -20.13 -21.11 11.46
N LEU A 162 -21.15 -20.83 12.28
CA LEU A 162 -22.24 -21.78 12.58
C LEU A 162 -23.15 -22.00 11.35
N GLU A 163 -23.51 -20.95 10.65
CA GLU A 163 -24.31 -21.02 9.42
C GLU A 163 -23.55 -21.76 8.30
N THR A 164 -22.23 -21.54 8.20
CA THR A 164 -21.38 -22.26 7.23
C THR A 164 -21.33 -23.76 7.55
N LEU A 165 -21.18 -24.12 8.83
CA LEU A 165 -21.18 -25.51 9.25
C LEU A 165 -22.52 -26.18 8.95
N SER A 166 -23.63 -25.52 9.25
CA SER A 166 -24.99 -26.01 8.94
C SER A 166 -25.16 -26.21 7.44
N TYR A 167 -24.67 -25.30 6.62
CA TYR A 167 -24.73 -25.38 5.17
C TYR A 167 -23.92 -26.58 4.63
N ILE A 168 -22.70 -26.80 5.13
CA ILE A 168 -21.83 -27.92 4.72
C ILE A 168 -22.48 -29.26 5.08
N ILE A 169 -23.09 -29.37 6.28
CA ILE A 169 -23.75 -30.59 6.74
C ILE A 169 -25.03 -30.86 5.94
N ALA A 170 -25.74 -29.81 5.50
CA ALA A 170 -26.98 -29.92 4.75
C ALA A 170 -26.76 -30.09 3.23
N SER A 171 -25.54 -29.91 2.72
CA SER A 171 -25.19 -30.10 1.31
C SER A 171 -24.90 -31.59 1.07
N PRO A 172 -25.66 -32.27 0.14
CA PRO A 172 -25.52 -33.70 -0.13
C PRO A 172 -24.18 -34.04 -0.80
#